data_617d0782bed3e0cd0333469299d33155
#
_entry.id   617d0782bed3e0cd0333469299d33155
#
_cell.length_a   1.000
_cell.length_b   1.000
_cell.length_c   1.000
_cell.angle_alpha   90.00
_cell.angle_beta   90.00
_cell.angle_gamma   90.00
#
_symmetry.space_group_name_H-M   'P 1'
#
loop_
_entity.id
_entity.type
_entity.pdbx_description
1 polymer ?
#
loop_
_entity_poly.entity_id
_entity_poly.type
_entity_poly.pdbx_seq_one_letter_code
_entity_poly.pdbx_strand_id
1 'polypeptide(L)'
;MNGTETGVDCGGTSCQPCEDGGGDGDGGDGMMVTPPDFSGTYAQVDFMGRPGINTVLSIPDFKDPYNQAVPSTIAEFYQKDFENRLEGLHDVYAELLGLNPEDVNYQPNILGDILNGPDKDGFTDNPVSAELLTTILANDVLEVAPDLPTTYFNPGTGAPNYEGAIGLTGRTLQDDVIDVSLILLFGGGDGARFNGQEVEGVGTFPRLVSDGVAFTAQPTDTFPYLGAPE
;
A
#
# COMPACT_ATOMS: atom_id res chain seq x y z
N MET A 1 4.53 -4.39 27.02
CA MET A 1 4.17 -3.45 28.11
C MET A 1 4.11 -2.05 27.53
N ASN A 2 2.97 -1.43 27.62
CA ASN A 2 2.71 -0.06 27.17
C ASN A 2 2.00 0.69 28.31
N GLY A 3 2.50 1.86 28.68
CA GLY A 3 1.95 2.64 29.77
C GLY A 3 2.28 2.10 31.18
N THR A 4 1.25 1.86 31.99
CA THR A 4 1.37 1.49 33.43
C THR A 4 1.22 0.00 33.68
N GLU A 5 1.25 -0.83 32.65
CA GLU A 5 1.11 -2.28 32.77
C GLU A 5 2.25 -2.94 33.53
N THR A 6 1.93 -3.94 34.34
CA THR A 6 2.91 -4.72 35.13
C THR A 6 3.27 -6.04 34.48
N GLY A 7 2.58 -6.44 33.42
CA GLY A 7 2.83 -7.61 32.59
C GLY A 7 2.52 -7.33 31.14
N VAL A 8 2.65 -8.32 30.27
CA VAL A 8 2.27 -8.19 28.87
C VAL A 8 0.74 -8.22 28.78
N ASP A 9 0.17 -7.09 28.36
CA ASP A 9 -1.28 -6.88 28.18
C ASP A 9 -2.14 -7.15 29.44
N CYS A 10 -1.53 -7.02 30.61
CA CYS A 10 -2.25 -7.12 31.89
C CYS A 10 -1.66 -6.21 32.96
N GLY A 11 -2.44 -5.91 33.99
CA GLY A 11 -2.06 -4.99 35.07
C GLY A 11 -2.18 -3.53 34.68
N GLY A 12 -1.81 -2.64 35.58
CA GLY A 12 -1.96 -1.20 35.41
C GLY A 12 -3.36 -0.67 35.70
N THR A 13 -3.59 0.59 35.37
CA THR A 13 -4.86 1.28 35.75
C THR A 13 -6.01 1.06 34.76
N SER A 14 -5.72 0.50 33.59
CA SER A 14 -6.70 0.35 32.51
C SER A 14 -6.89 -1.09 32.04
N CYS A 15 -6.09 -2.02 32.54
CA CYS A 15 -6.15 -3.43 32.19
C CYS A 15 -6.51 -4.28 33.42
N GLN A 16 -7.03 -5.49 33.18
CA GLN A 16 -7.25 -6.43 34.28
C GLN A 16 -5.93 -6.79 34.97
N PRO A 17 -5.94 -7.07 36.27
CA PRO A 17 -4.75 -7.53 36.99
C PRO A 17 -4.13 -8.74 36.31
N CYS A 18 -2.80 -8.80 36.28
CA CYS A 18 -2.13 -10.04 35.88
C CYS A 18 -2.54 -11.14 36.86
N GLU A 19 -2.96 -12.29 36.36
CA GLU A 19 -3.20 -13.44 37.24
C GLU A 19 -1.86 -13.90 37.83
N ASP A 20 -1.70 -13.73 39.12
CA ASP A 20 -0.61 -14.34 39.85
C ASP A 20 -0.75 -15.86 39.73
N GLY A 21 0.25 -16.51 39.17
CA GLY A 21 0.29 -17.96 39.00
C GLY A 21 0.35 -18.70 40.34
N GLY A 22 -0.71 -18.61 41.12
CA GLY A 22 -0.83 -19.26 42.40
C GLY A 22 -2.24 -19.55 42.79
N GLY A 23 -2.72 -20.78 42.65
CA GLY A 23 -3.70 -21.37 43.50
C GLY A 23 -5.03 -21.82 42.89
N ASP A 24 -5.10 -23.11 42.73
CA ASP A 24 -6.27 -23.99 42.95
C ASP A 24 -7.62 -23.71 42.26
N GLY A 25 -7.82 -24.41 41.15
CA GLY A 25 -9.06 -25.16 40.95
C GLY A 25 -10.25 -24.43 40.39
N ASP A 26 -10.46 -24.50 39.13
CA ASP A 26 -11.60 -25.23 38.55
C ASP A 26 -11.49 -25.20 36.99
N GLY A 27 -11.72 -26.35 36.40
CA GLY A 27 -11.58 -26.73 35.03
C GLY A 27 -12.11 -25.76 33.97
N GLY A 28 -11.24 -24.91 33.49
CA GLY A 28 -11.32 -24.36 32.17
C GLY A 28 -10.04 -24.72 31.42
N ASP A 29 -10.12 -25.42 30.29
CA ASP A 29 -9.02 -25.63 29.37
C ASP A 29 -8.51 -24.29 28.81
N GLY A 30 -7.93 -23.47 29.68
CA GLY A 30 -7.10 -22.36 29.27
C GLY A 30 -5.86 -22.93 28.65
N MET A 31 -5.82 -23.10 27.33
CA MET A 31 -4.56 -23.33 26.65
C MET A 31 -3.63 -22.18 27.06
N MET A 32 -2.64 -22.50 27.91
CA MET A 32 -1.51 -21.60 28.13
C MET A 32 -0.82 -21.44 26.78
N VAL A 33 -1.19 -20.38 26.07
CA VAL A 33 -0.49 -20.02 24.84
C VAL A 33 0.90 -19.59 25.26
N THR A 34 1.87 -20.49 25.07
CA THR A 34 3.28 -20.14 25.26
C THR A 34 3.58 -18.99 24.30
N PRO A 35 4.08 -17.84 24.78
CA PRO A 35 4.45 -16.75 23.89
C PRO A 35 5.42 -17.25 22.82
N PRO A 36 5.27 -16.80 21.57
CA PRO A 36 6.18 -17.17 20.50
C PRO A 36 7.63 -16.82 20.88
N ASP A 37 8.53 -17.74 20.60
CA ASP A 37 9.97 -17.47 20.71
C ASP A 37 10.45 -16.77 19.45
N PHE A 38 10.78 -15.50 19.56
CA PHE A 38 11.32 -14.67 18.48
C PHE A 38 12.86 -14.62 18.48
N SER A 39 13.53 -15.42 19.31
CA SER A 39 14.98 -15.53 19.28
C SER A 39 15.45 -16.32 18.07
N GLY A 40 16.64 -15.97 17.56
CA GLY A 40 17.25 -16.70 16.44
C GLY A 40 17.40 -15.89 15.17
N THR A 41 17.82 -16.59 14.11
CA THR A 41 17.94 -16.04 12.75
C THR A 41 16.96 -16.77 11.85
N TYR A 42 16.15 -16.01 11.14
CA TYR A 42 15.10 -16.53 10.27
C TYR A 42 15.42 -16.19 8.83
N ALA A 43 15.10 -17.10 7.91
CA ALA A 43 15.14 -16.80 6.49
C ALA A 43 13.94 -15.93 6.11
N GLN A 44 14.17 -14.94 5.26
CA GLN A 44 13.09 -14.17 4.66
C GLN A 44 12.24 -15.10 3.79
N VAL A 45 10.94 -15.18 4.04
CA VAL A 45 10.00 -16.00 3.27
C VAL A 45 9.18 -15.12 2.36
N ASP A 46 8.69 -14.01 2.88
CA ASP A 46 7.84 -13.07 2.16
C ASP A 46 7.91 -11.68 2.81
N PHE A 47 7.66 -10.64 2.04
CA PHE A 47 7.36 -9.31 2.54
C PHE A 47 6.35 -8.63 1.61
N MET A 48 5.41 -7.91 2.16
CA MET A 48 4.39 -7.18 1.42
C MET A 48 3.82 -6.05 2.27
N GLY A 49 4.23 -4.83 1.99
CA GLY A 49 3.68 -3.63 2.64
C GLY A 49 2.60 -2.97 1.81
N ARG A 50 2.70 -3.07 0.48
CA ARG A 50 1.76 -2.48 -0.48
C ARG A 50 1.30 -3.56 -1.46
N PRO A 51 0.18 -4.24 -1.18
CA PRO A 51 -0.36 -5.26 -2.08
C PRO A 51 -0.53 -4.74 -3.50
N GLY A 52 -0.16 -5.55 -4.47
CA GLY A 52 -0.24 -5.22 -5.90
C GLY A 52 1.09 -4.85 -6.54
N ILE A 53 2.08 -4.32 -5.82
CA ILE A 53 3.36 -3.88 -6.40
C ILE A 53 4.07 -5.04 -7.09
N ASN A 54 4.32 -6.14 -6.38
CA ASN A 54 4.93 -7.33 -6.97
C ASN A 54 4.07 -7.90 -8.12
N THR A 55 2.75 -7.90 -7.96
CA THR A 55 1.83 -8.44 -8.98
C THR A 55 1.89 -7.66 -10.28
N VAL A 56 1.97 -6.34 -10.22
CA VAL A 56 1.93 -5.45 -11.39
C VAL A 56 3.30 -5.31 -12.04
N LEU A 57 4.34 -5.12 -11.24
CA LEU A 57 5.65 -4.72 -11.73
C LEU A 57 6.62 -5.89 -11.96
N SER A 58 6.42 -7.03 -11.30
CA SER A 58 7.27 -8.20 -11.53
C SER A 58 6.86 -8.96 -12.79
N ILE A 59 7.84 -9.46 -13.50
CA ILE A 59 7.65 -10.53 -14.48
C ILE A 59 7.56 -11.89 -13.76
N PRO A 60 6.96 -12.93 -14.37
CA PRO A 60 6.67 -14.19 -13.69
C PRO A 60 7.85 -14.82 -12.93
N ASP A 61 9.03 -14.83 -13.51
CA ASP A 61 10.21 -15.49 -12.93
C ASP A 61 10.84 -14.67 -11.77
N PHE A 62 10.39 -13.42 -11.55
CA PHE A 62 10.91 -12.55 -10.50
C PHE A 62 10.03 -12.46 -9.26
N LYS A 63 8.79 -12.94 -9.29
CA LYS A 63 7.84 -12.80 -8.18
C LYS A 63 8.32 -13.45 -6.89
N ASP A 64 8.71 -14.71 -6.94
CA ASP A 64 9.18 -15.44 -5.77
C ASP A 64 10.54 -14.94 -5.28
N PRO A 65 11.56 -14.75 -6.16
CA PRO A 65 12.81 -14.14 -5.75
C PRO A 65 12.65 -12.76 -5.11
N TYR A 66 11.74 -11.93 -5.64
CA TYR A 66 11.44 -10.62 -5.07
C TYR A 66 10.85 -10.72 -3.66
N ASN A 67 9.85 -11.56 -3.44
CA ASN A 67 9.24 -11.75 -2.12
C ASN A 67 10.22 -12.28 -1.07
N GLN A 68 11.22 -13.05 -1.49
CA GLN A 68 12.25 -13.60 -0.62
C GLN A 68 13.46 -12.67 -0.46
N ALA A 69 13.52 -11.58 -1.20
CA ALA A 69 14.64 -10.65 -1.11
C ALA A 69 14.59 -9.83 0.19
N VAL A 70 15.73 -9.34 0.62
CA VAL A 70 15.82 -8.41 1.74
C VAL A 70 15.41 -7.02 1.27
N PRO A 71 14.44 -6.33 1.90
CA PRO A 71 13.96 -5.03 1.43
C PRO A 71 15.07 -4.00 1.15
N SER A 72 16.13 -3.99 1.93
CA SER A 72 17.27 -3.08 1.74
C SER A 72 18.05 -3.30 0.43
N THR A 73 17.84 -4.42 -0.26
CA THR A 73 18.53 -4.74 -1.53
C THR A 73 17.64 -4.58 -2.76
N ILE A 74 16.36 -4.30 -2.58
CA ILE A 74 15.38 -4.25 -3.68
C ILE A 74 15.76 -3.19 -4.72
N ALA A 75 16.15 -1.99 -4.28
CA ALA A 75 16.53 -0.92 -5.18
C ALA A 75 17.70 -1.30 -6.11
N GLU A 76 18.63 -2.12 -5.61
CA GLU A 76 19.79 -2.57 -6.41
C GLU A 76 19.40 -3.60 -7.47
N PHE A 77 18.49 -4.54 -7.14
CA PHE A 77 18.25 -5.71 -7.99
C PHE A 77 16.95 -5.66 -8.80
N TYR A 78 15.96 -4.87 -8.39
CA TYR A 78 14.63 -4.92 -8.99
C TYR A 78 14.10 -3.57 -9.50
N GLN A 79 14.57 -2.43 -8.96
CA GLN A 79 14.02 -1.13 -9.30
C GLN A 79 14.04 -0.87 -10.81
N LYS A 80 15.13 -1.17 -11.49
CA LYS A 80 15.26 -0.92 -12.94
C LYS A 80 14.33 -1.79 -13.78
N ASP A 81 14.09 -3.02 -13.37
CA ASP A 81 13.13 -3.91 -14.05
C ASP A 81 11.72 -3.42 -13.86
N PHE A 82 11.39 -2.92 -12.68
CA PHE A 82 10.09 -2.32 -12.37
C PHE A 82 9.85 -1.03 -13.16
N GLU A 83 10.85 -0.17 -13.29
CA GLU A 83 10.80 1.01 -14.14
C GLU A 83 10.50 0.65 -15.60
N ASN A 84 11.29 -0.25 -16.17
CA ASN A 84 11.10 -0.72 -17.54
C ASN A 84 9.71 -1.37 -17.73
N ARG A 85 9.25 -2.10 -16.73
CA ARG A 85 7.92 -2.73 -16.77
C ARG A 85 6.81 -1.69 -16.73
N LEU A 86 6.94 -0.66 -15.89
CA LEU A 86 5.96 0.41 -15.78
C LEU A 86 5.85 1.20 -17.09
N GLU A 87 6.98 1.64 -17.65
CA GLU A 87 7.02 2.33 -18.93
C GLU A 87 6.42 1.46 -20.04
N GLY A 88 6.85 0.20 -20.15
CA GLY A 88 6.34 -0.72 -21.16
C GLY A 88 4.85 -1.00 -21.06
N LEU A 89 4.26 -0.98 -19.86
CA LEU A 89 2.80 -1.08 -19.70
C LEU A 89 2.09 0.16 -20.24
N HIS A 90 2.61 1.36 -20.00
CA HIS A 90 2.05 2.58 -20.58
C HIS A 90 2.12 2.57 -22.10
N ASP A 91 3.25 2.16 -22.68
CA ASP A 91 3.43 2.05 -24.13
C ASP A 91 2.42 1.09 -24.77
N VAL A 92 2.26 -0.10 -24.18
CA VAL A 92 1.28 -1.10 -24.66
C VAL A 92 -0.15 -0.55 -24.64
N TYR A 93 -0.52 0.17 -23.60
CA TYR A 93 -1.87 0.75 -23.55
C TYR A 93 -2.04 1.93 -24.50
N ALA A 94 -1.02 2.73 -24.73
CA ALA A 94 -1.02 3.76 -25.77
C ALA A 94 -1.27 3.14 -27.15
N GLU A 95 -0.51 2.12 -27.50
CA GLU A 95 -0.67 1.42 -28.77
C GLU A 95 -2.06 0.81 -28.93
N LEU A 96 -2.60 0.18 -27.91
CA LEU A 96 -3.96 -0.42 -27.92
C LEU A 96 -5.04 0.63 -28.17
N LEU A 97 -4.81 1.87 -27.75
CA LEU A 97 -5.70 3.00 -27.96
C LEU A 97 -5.45 3.73 -29.30
N GLY A 98 -4.46 3.30 -30.07
CA GLY A 98 -4.04 3.96 -31.31
C GLY A 98 -3.39 5.32 -31.09
N LEU A 99 -2.83 5.54 -29.89
CA LEU A 99 -2.06 6.72 -29.54
C LEU A 99 -0.57 6.46 -29.71
N ASN A 100 0.23 7.51 -29.83
CA ASN A 100 1.68 7.33 -29.71
C ASN A 100 2.05 7.14 -28.25
N PRO A 101 3.05 6.30 -27.93
CA PRO A 101 3.55 6.15 -26.57
C PRO A 101 3.91 7.49 -25.89
N GLU A 102 4.47 8.42 -26.65
CA GLU A 102 4.82 9.76 -26.15
C GLU A 102 3.62 10.57 -25.66
N ASP A 103 2.42 10.33 -26.20
CA ASP A 103 1.17 11.04 -25.83
C ASP A 103 0.56 10.47 -24.54
N VAL A 104 0.96 9.25 -24.16
CA VAL A 104 0.51 8.57 -22.93
C VAL A 104 1.70 8.38 -21.99
N ASN A 105 2.62 9.30 -22.04
CA ASN A 105 3.78 9.32 -21.18
C ASN A 105 3.38 9.15 -19.71
N TYR A 106 4.24 8.44 -18.98
CA TYR A 106 4.11 8.22 -17.57
C TYR A 106 4.01 9.54 -16.76
N GLN A 107 4.69 10.58 -17.18
CA GLN A 107 4.62 11.90 -16.58
C GLN A 107 3.54 12.79 -17.23
N PRO A 108 2.96 13.74 -16.50
CA PRO A 108 3.06 14.00 -15.05
C PRO A 108 2.32 12.95 -14.20
N ASN A 109 2.57 12.96 -12.89
CA ASN A 109 2.02 12.00 -11.93
C ASN A 109 1.53 12.69 -10.67
N ILE A 110 0.38 12.22 -10.15
CA ILE A 110 -0.25 12.74 -8.93
C ILE A 110 0.67 12.68 -7.69
N LEU A 111 1.65 11.78 -7.66
CA LEU A 111 2.61 11.69 -6.56
C LEU A 111 3.38 13.00 -6.37
N GLY A 112 3.63 13.74 -7.44
CA GLY A 112 4.28 15.04 -7.36
C GLY A 112 3.52 16.02 -6.47
N ASP A 113 2.19 16.10 -6.63
CA ASP A 113 1.34 16.95 -5.81
C ASP A 113 1.21 16.43 -4.37
N ILE A 114 1.14 15.11 -4.19
CA ILE A 114 1.12 14.51 -2.84
C ILE A 114 2.39 14.87 -2.07
N LEU A 115 3.56 14.79 -2.69
CA LEU A 115 4.83 15.09 -2.04
C LEU A 115 5.05 16.58 -1.80
N ASN A 116 4.59 17.43 -2.72
CA ASN A 116 4.84 18.87 -2.69
C ASN A 116 3.68 19.70 -2.14
N GLY A 117 2.52 19.08 -2.00
CA GLY A 117 1.27 19.70 -1.61
C GLY A 117 0.45 20.22 -2.80
N PRO A 118 -0.88 20.24 -2.68
CA PRO A 118 -1.82 20.46 -3.80
C PRO A 118 -1.81 21.88 -4.38
N ASP A 119 -1.26 22.85 -3.64
CA ASP A 119 -1.39 24.28 -3.97
C ASP A 119 -0.25 24.83 -4.84
N LYS A 120 0.68 23.98 -5.29
CA LYS A 120 1.89 24.52 -5.90
C LYS A 120 1.80 24.66 -7.40
N ASP A 121 1.52 23.59 -8.12
CA ASP A 121 1.71 23.58 -9.57
C ASP A 121 0.55 22.92 -10.34
N GLY A 122 -0.40 22.34 -9.66
CA GLY A 122 -1.42 21.48 -10.27
C GLY A 122 -0.84 20.13 -10.75
N PHE A 123 -1.71 19.19 -11.05
CA PHE A 123 -1.31 17.83 -11.43
C PHE A 123 -0.47 17.76 -12.70
N THR A 124 -0.74 18.63 -13.67
CA THR A 124 -0.10 18.57 -14.99
C THR A 124 1.33 19.07 -14.97
N ASP A 125 1.70 19.87 -13.98
CA ASP A 125 3.00 20.52 -13.90
C ASP A 125 3.94 19.85 -12.87
N ASN A 126 3.55 18.69 -12.35
CA ASN A 126 4.30 17.93 -11.35
C ASN A 126 4.81 16.59 -11.90
N PRO A 127 5.82 16.59 -12.78
CA PRO A 127 6.33 15.37 -13.36
C PRO A 127 7.04 14.51 -12.30
N VAL A 128 6.72 13.23 -12.31
CA VAL A 128 7.42 12.20 -11.54
C VAL A 128 7.84 11.11 -12.49
N SER A 129 9.13 10.82 -12.58
CA SER A 129 9.65 9.79 -13.48
C SER A 129 9.26 8.38 -13.01
N ALA A 130 9.21 7.45 -13.94
CA ALA A 130 9.04 6.04 -13.62
C ALA A 130 10.15 5.55 -12.68
N GLU A 131 11.38 6.04 -12.86
CA GLU A 131 12.50 5.77 -11.96
C GLU A 131 12.19 6.21 -10.52
N LEU A 132 11.72 7.45 -10.31
CA LEU A 132 11.42 7.95 -8.98
C LEU A 132 10.28 7.16 -8.34
N LEU A 133 9.19 6.94 -9.07
CA LEU A 133 8.05 6.20 -8.53
C LEU A 133 8.43 4.77 -8.17
N THR A 134 9.13 4.06 -9.05
CA THR A 134 9.52 2.68 -8.77
C THR A 134 10.59 2.59 -7.68
N THR A 135 11.42 3.62 -7.50
CA THR A 135 12.32 3.72 -6.34
C THR A 135 11.53 3.80 -5.03
N ILE A 136 10.43 4.54 -5.00
CA ILE A 136 9.57 4.66 -3.81
C ILE A 136 8.76 3.38 -3.57
N LEU A 137 8.20 2.80 -4.62
CA LEU A 137 7.27 1.67 -4.50
C LEU A 137 7.96 0.30 -4.52
N ALA A 138 9.15 0.17 -5.11
CA ALA A 138 9.79 -1.12 -5.32
C ALA A 138 10.09 -1.87 -4.03
N ASN A 139 10.36 -1.19 -2.96
CA ASN A 139 10.62 -1.83 -1.67
C ASN A 139 9.43 -2.60 -1.11
N ASP A 140 8.22 -2.31 -1.60
CA ASP A 140 6.97 -2.92 -1.13
C ASP A 140 6.86 -2.98 0.41
N VAL A 141 7.37 -1.96 1.06
CA VAL A 141 7.36 -1.78 2.51
C VAL A 141 6.40 -0.68 2.90
N LEU A 142 5.87 -0.77 4.10
CA LEU A 142 5.03 0.25 4.68
C LEU A 142 5.90 1.25 5.43
N GLU A 143 5.99 2.47 4.95
CA GLU A 143 6.63 3.56 5.68
C GLU A 143 5.77 3.97 6.87
N VAL A 144 6.40 4.28 7.99
CA VAL A 144 5.73 4.77 9.20
C VAL A 144 6.45 6.01 9.70
N ALA A 145 5.71 7.11 9.81
CA ALA A 145 6.15 8.34 10.47
C ALA A 145 5.39 8.49 11.80
N PRO A 146 6.01 8.20 12.94
CA PRO A 146 5.30 8.12 14.23
C PRO A 146 4.61 9.42 14.64
N ASP A 147 5.10 10.56 14.17
CA ASP A 147 4.59 11.88 14.50
C ASP A 147 3.57 12.42 13.48
N LEU A 148 3.22 11.63 12.46
CA LEU A 148 2.27 11.99 11.42
C LEU A 148 1.07 11.03 11.40
N PRO A 149 -0.09 11.48 10.93
CA PRO A 149 -1.22 10.58 10.68
C PRO A 149 -0.84 9.46 9.72
N THR A 150 -1.29 8.25 10.01
CA THR A 150 -1.13 7.08 9.12
C THR A 150 -2.33 7.02 8.20
N THR A 151 -2.21 7.60 7.02
CA THR A 151 -3.31 7.59 6.04
C THR A 151 -2.80 7.68 4.63
N TYR A 152 -3.57 7.10 3.72
CA TYR A 152 -3.46 7.31 2.30
C TYR A 152 -4.49 8.37 1.87
N PHE A 153 -4.42 8.80 0.63
CA PHE A 153 -5.50 9.61 0.07
C PHE A 153 -6.71 8.71 -0.29
N ASN A 154 -7.91 9.33 -0.33
CA ASN A 154 -9.12 8.62 -0.74
C ASN A 154 -9.18 8.51 -2.27
N PRO A 155 -9.12 7.30 -2.86
CA PRO A 155 -9.17 7.13 -4.31
C PRO A 155 -10.52 7.53 -4.92
N GLY A 156 -11.62 7.43 -4.17
CA GLY A 156 -12.95 7.79 -4.67
C GLY A 156 -13.40 6.99 -5.89
N THR A 157 -14.43 7.50 -6.58
CA THR A 157 -15.00 6.89 -7.80
C THR A 157 -14.73 7.69 -9.07
N GLY A 158 -14.09 8.84 -8.95
CA GLY A 158 -13.71 9.76 -10.03
C GLY A 158 -12.25 10.14 -9.91
N ALA A 159 -11.94 11.42 -10.05
CA ALA A 159 -10.62 11.93 -9.70
C ALA A 159 -10.37 11.72 -8.20
N PRO A 160 -9.21 11.14 -7.80
CA PRO A 160 -8.95 10.85 -6.40
C PRO A 160 -8.87 12.13 -5.57
N ASN A 161 -9.39 12.05 -4.36
CA ASN A 161 -9.22 13.11 -3.38
C ASN A 161 -8.00 12.83 -2.51
N TYR A 162 -6.94 13.58 -2.74
CA TYR A 162 -5.69 13.48 -1.98
C TYR A 162 -5.48 14.67 -1.03
N GLU A 163 -6.49 15.53 -0.87
CA GLU A 163 -6.43 16.66 0.06
C GLU A 163 -6.12 16.18 1.48
N GLY A 164 -5.03 16.67 2.03
CA GLY A 164 -4.56 16.24 3.34
C GLY A 164 -3.86 14.87 3.36
N ALA A 165 -3.59 14.27 2.20
CA ALA A 165 -2.82 13.04 2.13
C ALA A 165 -1.42 13.22 2.71
N ILE A 166 -1.00 12.27 3.53
CA ILE A 166 0.36 12.13 4.01
C ILE A 166 1.00 11.02 3.21
N GLY A 167 2.00 11.35 2.42
CA GLY A 167 2.58 10.41 1.46
C GLY A 167 3.12 9.15 2.10
N LEU A 168 2.43 8.03 1.93
CA LEU A 168 2.89 6.67 2.19
C LEU A 168 3.43 6.40 3.62
N THR A 169 2.90 7.11 4.64
CA THR A 169 3.42 7.05 6.03
C THR A 169 2.82 5.91 6.87
N GLY A 170 2.14 4.99 6.26
CA GLY A 170 1.43 3.92 6.92
C GLY A 170 0.00 3.79 6.39
N ARG A 171 -0.77 2.89 6.97
CA ARG A 171 -2.15 2.65 6.54
C ARG A 171 -3.05 2.32 7.72
N THR A 172 -4.32 2.63 7.57
CA THR A 172 -5.41 2.17 8.44
C THR A 172 -6.13 0.99 7.79
N LEU A 173 -7.06 0.39 8.52
CA LEU A 173 -7.91 -0.68 7.99
C LEU A 173 -8.87 -0.20 6.89
N GLN A 174 -9.09 1.10 6.79
CA GLN A 174 -9.98 1.72 5.81
C GLN A 174 -9.26 2.14 4.52
N ASP A 175 -7.93 2.15 4.52
CA ASP A 175 -7.17 2.58 3.35
C ASP A 175 -7.22 1.54 2.23
N ASP A 176 -7.61 1.97 1.04
CA ASP A 176 -7.56 1.18 -0.16
C ASP A 176 -6.16 1.23 -0.79
N VAL A 177 -5.25 0.44 -0.23
CA VAL A 177 -3.83 0.46 -0.60
C VAL A 177 -3.61 0.00 -2.03
N ILE A 178 -4.41 -0.93 -2.53
CA ILE A 178 -4.28 -1.44 -3.90
C ILE A 178 -4.69 -0.35 -4.88
N ASP A 179 -5.86 0.24 -4.73
CA ASP A 179 -6.33 1.29 -5.63
C ASP A 179 -5.40 2.51 -5.59
N VAL A 180 -4.94 2.93 -4.41
CA VAL A 180 -3.94 4.01 -4.30
C VAL A 180 -2.67 3.68 -5.07
N SER A 181 -2.14 2.48 -4.93
CA SER A 181 -0.94 2.06 -5.66
C SER A 181 -1.17 2.04 -7.18
N LEU A 182 -2.32 1.54 -7.63
CA LEU A 182 -2.69 1.53 -9.05
C LEU A 182 -2.87 2.95 -9.62
N ILE A 183 -3.43 3.87 -8.84
CA ILE A 183 -3.55 5.28 -9.23
C ILE A 183 -2.17 5.92 -9.39
N LEU A 184 -1.24 5.67 -8.49
CA LEU A 184 0.13 6.14 -8.61
C LEU A 184 0.83 5.58 -9.84
N LEU A 185 0.57 4.31 -10.19
CA LEU A 185 1.16 3.67 -11.36
C LEU A 185 0.53 4.11 -12.68
N PHE A 186 -0.79 4.29 -12.73
CA PHE A 186 -1.56 4.42 -13.98
C PHE A 186 -2.45 5.66 -14.06
N GLY A 187 -2.58 6.41 -12.99
CA GLY A 187 -3.53 7.53 -12.92
C GLY A 187 -3.11 8.80 -13.67
N GLY A 188 -1.85 8.94 -14.03
CA GLY A 188 -1.37 10.15 -14.67
C GLY A 188 -1.35 11.36 -13.73
N GLY A 189 -1.41 12.57 -14.29
CA GLY A 189 -1.28 13.81 -13.56
C GLY A 189 -2.40 14.11 -12.58
N ASP A 190 -3.62 13.71 -12.90
CA ASP A 190 -4.82 13.93 -12.07
C ASP A 190 -5.29 12.66 -11.34
N GLY A 191 -4.55 11.56 -11.48
CA GLY A 191 -4.92 10.29 -10.89
C GLY A 191 -6.06 9.54 -11.60
N ALA A 192 -6.57 10.04 -12.71
CA ALA A 192 -7.77 9.50 -13.36
C ALA A 192 -7.52 8.94 -14.77
N ARG A 193 -6.29 8.90 -15.26
CA ARG A 193 -6.00 8.55 -16.66
C ARG A 193 -6.61 7.22 -17.10
N PHE A 194 -6.31 6.13 -16.44
CA PHE A 194 -6.82 4.81 -16.80
C PHE A 194 -7.96 4.37 -15.88
N ASN A 195 -8.97 5.18 -15.73
CA ASN A 195 -10.12 4.92 -14.86
C ASN A 195 -11.35 4.33 -15.58
N GLY A 196 -11.21 3.95 -16.85
CA GLY A 196 -12.33 3.46 -17.67
C GLY A 196 -13.15 4.56 -18.32
N GLN A 197 -12.69 5.80 -18.30
CA GLN A 197 -13.39 6.93 -18.92
C GLN A 197 -13.40 6.85 -20.45
N GLU A 198 -14.44 7.40 -21.05
CA GLU A 198 -14.49 7.61 -22.48
C GLU A 198 -13.83 8.94 -22.84
N VAL A 199 -12.88 8.90 -23.77
CA VAL A 199 -12.17 10.07 -24.26
C VAL A 199 -12.55 10.33 -25.71
N GLU A 200 -13.08 11.52 -25.98
CA GLU A 200 -13.56 11.90 -27.32
C GLU A 200 -12.44 11.76 -28.36
N GLY A 201 -12.74 11.04 -29.43
CA GLY A 201 -11.79 10.80 -30.53
C GLY A 201 -10.77 9.69 -30.29
N VAL A 202 -10.74 9.12 -29.11
CA VAL A 202 -9.78 8.05 -28.72
C VAL A 202 -10.52 6.74 -28.43
N GLY A 203 -11.59 6.79 -27.64
CA GLY A 203 -12.35 5.65 -27.18
C GLY A 203 -12.33 5.51 -25.65
N THR A 204 -12.73 4.34 -25.17
CA THR A 204 -12.77 4.06 -23.74
C THR A 204 -11.40 3.61 -23.25
N PHE A 205 -10.82 4.32 -22.30
CA PHE A 205 -9.59 3.91 -21.64
C PHE A 205 -9.83 2.67 -20.78
N PRO A 206 -8.85 1.74 -20.69
CA PRO A 206 -8.95 0.62 -19.77
C PRO A 206 -9.02 1.12 -18.33
N ARG A 207 -9.66 0.36 -17.45
CA ARG A 207 -9.68 0.64 -16.03
C ARG A 207 -8.51 -0.07 -15.36
N LEU A 208 -7.46 0.67 -15.05
CA LEU A 208 -6.24 0.15 -14.42
C LEU A 208 -5.98 0.76 -13.03
N VAL A 209 -6.74 1.78 -12.65
CA VAL A 209 -6.54 2.52 -11.39
C VAL A 209 -7.36 1.95 -10.22
N SER A 210 -7.93 0.77 -10.39
CA SER A 210 -8.71 0.10 -9.34
C SER A 210 -8.74 -1.39 -9.61
N ASP A 211 -8.67 -2.19 -8.56
CA ASP A 211 -8.89 -3.64 -8.62
C ASP A 211 -10.37 -4.01 -8.68
N GLY A 212 -11.25 -3.05 -8.49
CA GLY A 212 -12.71 -3.24 -8.52
C GLY A 212 -13.28 -3.89 -7.25
N VAL A 213 -12.48 -4.03 -6.21
CA VAL A 213 -12.92 -4.57 -4.91
C VAL A 213 -13.23 -3.39 -3.98
N ALA A 214 -14.37 -3.46 -3.33
CA ALA A 214 -14.78 -2.47 -2.32
C ALA A 214 -14.83 -3.14 -0.95
N PHE A 215 -14.97 -2.32 0.11
CA PHE A 215 -15.21 -2.84 1.45
C PHE A 215 -16.46 -3.71 1.49
N THR A 216 -16.32 -4.94 1.95
CA THR A 216 -17.42 -5.86 2.22
C THR A 216 -17.78 -5.87 3.69
N ALA A 217 -16.81 -5.68 4.59
CA ALA A 217 -17.00 -5.59 6.02
C ALA A 217 -16.48 -4.26 6.57
N GLN A 218 -17.17 -3.69 7.55
CA GLN A 218 -16.75 -2.44 8.19
C GLN A 218 -15.85 -2.73 9.39
N PRO A 219 -14.64 -2.14 9.45
CA PRO A 219 -13.82 -2.17 10.65
C PRO A 219 -14.56 -1.53 11.83
N THR A 220 -14.24 -1.97 13.03
CA THR A 220 -14.78 -1.42 14.29
C THR A 220 -13.70 -0.60 15.00
N ASP A 221 -14.14 0.34 15.86
CA ASP A 221 -13.22 1.17 16.66
C ASP A 221 -12.70 0.45 17.91
N THR A 222 -13.15 -0.79 18.13
CA THR A 222 -12.77 -1.59 19.30
C THR A 222 -12.16 -2.91 18.87
N PHE A 223 -11.24 -3.43 19.69
CA PHE A 223 -10.66 -4.76 19.45
C PHE A 223 -11.78 -5.82 19.28
N PRO A 224 -11.70 -6.73 18.30
CA PRO A 224 -10.54 -7.01 17.43
C PRO A 224 -10.41 -6.14 16.18
N TYR A 225 -11.11 -5.05 16.05
CA TYR A 225 -11.10 -4.07 14.95
C TYR A 225 -11.62 -4.60 13.59
N LEU A 226 -11.64 -5.88 13.39
CA LEU A 226 -12.19 -6.51 12.19
C LEU A 226 -13.69 -6.76 12.38
N GLY A 227 -14.44 -6.61 11.29
CA GLY A 227 -15.84 -7.04 11.24
C GLY A 227 -15.99 -8.54 11.40
N ALA A 228 -17.24 -9.02 11.52
CA ALA A 228 -17.50 -10.45 11.51
C ALA A 228 -17.07 -11.05 10.16
N PRO A 229 -16.56 -12.29 10.14
CA PRO A 229 -16.28 -12.98 8.89
C PRO A 229 -17.56 -13.14 8.07
N GLU A 230 -17.46 -12.97 6.77
CA GLU A 230 -18.55 -13.23 5.81
C GLU A 230 -18.62 -14.71 5.40
#